data_91a548a09c96cdb327807b98a343e571
#
_entry.id   91a548a09c96cdb327807b98a343e571
#
_cell.length_a   1.000
_cell.length_b   1.000
_cell.length_c   1.000
_cell.angle_alpha   90.00
_cell.angle_beta   90.00
_cell.angle_gamma   90.00
#
_symmetry.space_group_name_H-M   'P 1'
#
loop_
_entity.id
_entity.type
_entity.pdbx_description
1 polymer ?
#
loop_
_entity_poly.entity_id
_entity_poly.type
_entity_poly.pdbx_seq_one_letter_code
_entity_poly.pdbx_strand_id
1 'polypeptide(L)'
;PGRGTMRAMSATPSPPGLEKEKELRIVIAEDVDLVAEAFEALLSTEPSFEVVARVSRGDLVLRAVAVHRPDLVLMDVDMPGATGIEATAQLREKGYRGKILLLTALQGSGHLHAAVQAGANGYLLKTTTGARLMSSIRAVMSGHTAIDPDLAAEALRVGPCPLSERELQILRLIANGSSTSEAAKQLCLSQGTVRNYLSAVMTKLDATSRIQAV
;
A
#
# COMPACT_ATOMS: atom_id res chain seq x y z
N PRO A 1 40.06 67.26 -31.64
CA PRO A 1 40.30 65.80 -31.61
C PRO A 1 39.88 65.24 -30.25
N GLY A 2 38.67 64.81 -30.13
CA GLY A 2 38.12 64.26 -28.90
C GLY A 2 37.69 62.78 -29.19
N ARG A 3 38.39 61.84 -28.62
CA ARG A 3 38.03 60.40 -28.67
C ARG A 3 36.96 60.15 -27.66
N GLY A 4 35.74 59.92 -28.14
CA GLY A 4 34.66 59.36 -27.32
C GLY A 4 34.88 57.89 -27.07
N THR A 5 35.09 57.52 -25.81
CA THR A 5 35.15 56.14 -25.33
C THR A 5 33.73 55.57 -25.23
N MET A 6 33.38 54.62 -26.09
CA MET A 6 32.18 53.85 -26.03
C MET A 6 32.26 52.90 -24.82
N ARG A 7 31.43 53.10 -23.81
CA ARG A 7 31.29 52.28 -22.63
C ARG A 7 30.43 51.05 -23.01
N ALA A 8 31.05 49.87 -23.00
CA ALA A 8 30.35 48.63 -23.22
C ALA A 8 29.29 48.43 -22.09
N MET A 9 28.02 48.27 -22.49
CA MET A 9 26.94 47.89 -21.62
C MET A 9 27.17 46.41 -21.21
N SER A 10 27.45 46.20 -19.92
CA SER A 10 27.52 44.87 -19.34
C SER A 10 26.15 44.19 -19.41
N ALA A 11 26.08 43.08 -20.13
CA ALA A 11 24.93 42.22 -20.12
C ALA A 11 24.72 41.67 -18.70
N THR A 12 23.55 41.94 -18.13
CA THR A 12 23.10 41.36 -16.87
C THR A 12 22.93 39.82 -17.09
N PRO A 13 23.55 38.97 -16.27
CA PRO A 13 23.31 37.54 -16.41
C PRO A 13 21.85 37.25 -16.07
N SER A 14 21.19 36.51 -16.94
CA SER A 14 19.85 35.95 -16.70
C SER A 14 19.86 35.11 -15.41
N PRO A 15 18.78 35.17 -14.60
CA PRO A 15 18.70 34.37 -13.39
C PRO A 15 18.79 32.87 -13.74
N PRO A 16 19.43 32.05 -12.88
CA PRO A 16 19.53 30.60 -13.10
C PRO A 16 18.12 30.04 -13.25
N GLY A 17 17.93 29.26 -14.31
CA GLY A 17 16.64 28.63 -14.60
C GLY A 17 16.13 27.90 -13.37
N LEU A 18 14.86 28.11 -13.05
CA LEU A 18 14.12 27.32 -12.10
C LEU A 18 14.25 25.85 -12.54
N GLU A 19 15.13 25.10 -11.88
CA GLU A 19 15.10 23.64 -11.97
C GLU A 19 13.67 23.26 -11.57
N LYS A 20 12.89 22.68 -12.49
CA LYS A 20 11.58 22.11 -12.15
C LYS A 20 11.85 21.12 -11.04
N GLU A 21 11.36 21.40 -9.84
CA GLU A 21 11.36 20.42 -8.77
C GLU A 21 10.75 19.14 -9.33
N LYS A 22 11.46 18.02 -9.16
CA LYS A 22 11.03 16.73 -9.68
C LYS A 22 9.68 16.40 -9.07
N GLU A 23 8.63 16.37 -9.89
CA GLU A 23 7.29 16.00 -9.48
C GLU A 23 7.28 14.57 -8.96
N LEU A 24 6.72 14.35 -7.77
CA LEU A 24 6.55 13.03 -7.17
C LEU A 24 5.43 12.29 -7.91
N ARG A 25 5.79 11.23 -8.61
CA ARG A 25 4.86 10.43 -9.42
C ARG A 25 4.17 9.40 -8.55
N ILE A 26 2.84 9.42 -8.51
CA ILE A 26 2.02 8.60 -7.62
C ILE A 26 1.06 7.74 -8.44
N VAL A 27 1.00 6.45 -8.14
CA VAL A 27 -0.08 5.55 -8.56
C VAL A 27 -1.04 5.37 -7.40
N ILE A 28 -2.34 5.52 -7.65
CA ILE A 28 -3.41 5.21 -6.70
C ILE A 28 -3.99 3.85 -7.08
N ALA A 29 -4.04 2.92 -6.14
CA ALA A 29 -4.72 1.64 -6.26
C ALA A 29 -5.85 1.57 -5.22
N GLU A 30 -7.09 1.69 -5.67
CA GLU A 30 -8.30 1.80 -4.85
C GLU A 30 -9.49 1.32 -5.66
N ASP A 31 -10.28 0.41 -5.14
CA ASP A 31 -11.43 -0.19 -5.84
C ASP A 31 -12.71 0.63 -5.71
N VAL A 32 -12.79 1.54 -4.73
CA VAL A 32 -13.92 2.46 -4.56
C VAL A 32 -13.64 3.78 -5.27
N ASP A 33 -14.31 4.03 -6.40
CA ASP A 33 -14.07 5.20 -7.25
C ASP A 33 -14.12 6.53 -6.50
N LEU A 34 -15.11 6.71 -5.61
CA LEU A 34 -15.25 7.94 -4.81
C LEU A 34 -14.04 8.18 -3.91
N VAL A 35 -13.49 7.11 -3.33
CA VAL A 35 -12.30 7.20 -2.45
C VAL A 35 -11.06 7.51 -3.28
N ALA A 36 -10.91 6.87 -4.45
CA ALA A 36 -9.82 7.15 -5.37
C ALA A 36 -9.85 8.62 -5.85
N GLU A 37 -11.03 9.14 -6.19
CA GLU A 37 -11.22 10.55 -6.56
C GLU A 37 -10.89 11.51 -5.42
N ALA A 38 -11.28 11.17 -4.19
CA ALA A 38 -10.95 11.98 -3.01
C ALA A 38 -9.44 12.03 -2.76
N PHE A 39 -8.73 10.91 -2.92
CA PHE A 39 -7.27 10.88 -2.82
C PHE A 39 -6.61 11.71 -3.92
N GLU A 40 -7.06 11.57 -5.17
CA GLU A 40 -6.53 12.36 -6.29
C GLU A 40 -6.74 13.86 -6.06
N ALA A 41 -7.93 14.28 -5.66
CA ALA A 41 -8.23 15.67 -5.34
C ALA A 41 -7.34 16.20 -4.20
N LEU A 42 -7.14 15.40 -3.15
CA LEU A 42 -6.26 15.76 -2.03
C LEU A 42 -4.80 15.89 -2.48
N LEU A 43 -4.29 14.92 -3.24
CA LEU A 43 -2.90 14.93 -3.72
C LEU A 43 -2.65 16.09 -4.69
N SER A 44 -3.62 16.48 -5.50
CA SER A 44 -3.55 17.61 -6.43
C SER A 44 -3.46 18.98 -5.72
N THR A 45 -3.70 19.04 -4.40
CA THR A 45 -3.45 20.29 -3.63
C THR A 45 -1.96 20.58 -3.46
N GLU A 46 -1.08 19.61 -3.70
CA GLU A 46 0.36 19.75 -3.63
C GLU A 46 0.93 19.82 -5.06
N PRO A 47 1.45 20.98 -5.51
CA PRO A 47 1.93 21.15 -6.88
C PRO A 47 3.10 20.24 -7.27
N SER A 48 3.82 19.70 -6.29
CA SER A 48 4.93 18.76 -6.49
C SER A 48 4.49 17.31 -6.64
N PHE A 49 3.18 17.00 -6.58
CA PHE A 49 2.64 15.65 -6.70
C PHE A 49 1.89 15.47 -8.02
N GLU A 50 2.16 14.38 -8.72
CA GLU A 50 1.51 13.99 -9.96
C GLU A 50 0.89 12.59 -9.82
N VAL A 51 -0.44 12.48 -9.91
CA VAL A 51 -1.12 11.18 -10.00
C VAL A 51 -1.01 10.69 -11.43
N VAL A 52 -0.15 9.71 -11.68
CA VAL A 52 0.17 9.21 -13.04
C VAL A 52 -0.74 8.07 -13.50
N ALA A 53 -1.42 7.39 -12.59
CA ALA A 53 -2.41 6.37 -12.91
C ALA A 53 -3.29 6.03 -11.70
N ARG A 54 -4.50 5.51 -12.01
CA ARG A 54 -5.42 4.89 -11.06
C ARG A 54 -5.70 3.46 -11.51
N VAL A 55 -5.76 2.54 -10.57
CA VAL A 55 -6.18 1.15 -10.79
C VAL A 55 -7.15 0.71 -9.69
N SER A 56 -8.14 -0.09 -10.03
CA SER A 56 -9.20 -0.54 -9.11
C SER A 56 -9.03 -2.00 -8.67
N ARG A 57 -7.91 -2.62 -8.99
CA ARG A 57 -7.65 -4.03 -8.70
C ARG A 57 -6.18 -4.24 -8.37
N GLY A 58 -5.90 -5.07 -7.37
CA GLY A 58 -4.53 -5.36 -6.95
C GLY A 58 -3.68 -6.08 -8.00
N ASP A 59 -4.28 -6.97 -8.80
CA ASP A 59 -3.60 -7.69 -9.89
C ASP A 59 -3.15 -6.77 -11.06
N LEU A 60 -3.69 -5.54 -11.15
CA LEU A 60 -3.28 -4.54 -12.14
C LEU A 60 -2.12 -3.64 -11.67
N VAL A 61 -1.82 -3.60 -10.37
CA VAL A 61 -0.83 -2.70 -9.80
C VAL A 61 0.56 -2.92 -10.39
N LEU A 62 0.97 -4.18 -10.54
CA LEU A 62 2.28 -4.51 -11.09
C LEU A 62 2.48 -3.94 -12.51
N ARG A 63 1.43 -4.04 -13.35
CA ARG A 63 1.44 -3.49 -14.71
C ARG A 63 1.50 -1.95 -14.69
N ALA A 64 0.70 -1.31 -13.84
CA ALA A 64 0.69 0.14 -13.70
C ALA A 64 2.07 0.67 -13.28
N VAL A 65 2.70 0.03 -12.28
CA VAL A 65 4.05 0.39 -11.84
C VAL A 65 5.10 0.21 -12.94
N ALA A 66 5.02 -0.87 -13.72
CA ALA A 66 5.94 -1.12 -14.84
C ALA A 66 5.83 -0.05 -15.94
N VAL A 67 4.61 0.40 -16.24
CA VAL A 67 4.33 1.40 -17.29
C VAL A 67 4.68 2.81 -16.81
N HIS A 68 4.19 3.20 -15.64
CA HIS A 68 4.24 4.59 -15.17
C HIS A 68 5.46 4.92 -14.33
N ARG A 69 6.19 3.89 -13.81
CA ARG A 69 7.39 4.04 -12.97
C ARG A 69 7.20 5.08 -11.87
N PRO A 70 6.19 4.92 -11.00
CA PRO A 70 5.92 5.87 -9.94
C PRO A 70 7.03 5.87 -8.89
N ASP A 71 7.17 6.98 -8.17
CA ASP A 71 8.02 7.09 -6.99
C ASP A 71 7.30 6.53 -5.74
N LEU A 72 5.93 6.64 -5.73
CA LEU A 72 5.06 6.17 -4.66
C LEU A 72 3.85 5.42 -5.22
N VAL A 73 3.48 4.32 -4.57
CA VAL A 73 2.16 3.67 -4.73
C VAL A 73 1.37 3.89 -3.45
N LEU A 74 0.23 4.58 -3.57
CA LEU A 74 -0.79 4.70 -2.53
C LEU A 74 -1.83 3.61 -2.80
N MET A 75 -2.01 2.65 -1.88
CA MET A 75 -2.72 1.44 -2.20
C MET A 75 -3.62 0.97 -1.06
N ASP A 76 -4.88 0.67 -1.40
CA ASP A 76 -5.77 -0.01 -0.48
C ASP A 76 -5.31 -1.44 -0.19
N VAL A 77 -5.58 -1.91 1.02
CA VAL A 77 -5.32 -3.30 1.42
C VAL A 77 -6.33 -4.26 0.80
N ASP A 78 -7.61 -3.90 0.82
CA ASP A 78 -8.71 -4.78 0.43
C ASP A 78 -9.18 -4.48 -1.00
N MET A 79 -8.54 -5.11 -1.98
CA MET A 79 -8.88 -4.95 -3.39
C MET A 79 -9.22 -6.28 -4.06
N PRO A 80 -10.08 -6.28 -5.10
CA PRO A 80 -10.32 -7.47 -5.91
C PRO A 80 -9.06 -7.86 -6.71
N GLY A 81 -8.98 -9.16 -7.03
CA GLY A 81 -7.87 -9.73 -7.81
C GLY A 81 -6.66 -10.12 -6.97
N ALA A 82 -6.09 -9.18 -6.24
CA ALA A 82 -5.05 -9.40 -5.25
C ALA A 82 -5.19 -8.34 -4.13
N THR A 83 -4.86 -8.70 -2.91
CA THR A 83 -4.79 -7.74 -1.81
C THR A 83 -3.62 -6.78 -2.00
N GLY A 84 -3.70 -5.58 -1.39
CA GLY A 84 -2.58 -4.63 -1.41
C GLY A 84 -1.31 -5.19 -0.79
N ILE A 85 -1.44 -6.10 0.19
CA ILE A 85 -0.29 -6.78 0.81
C ILE A 85 0.36 -7.75 -0.19
N GLU A 86 -0.45 -8.56 -0.90
CA GLU A 86 0.04 -9.47 -1.95
C GLU A 86 0.68 -8.69 -3.10
N ALA A 87 0.05 -7.61 -3.56
CA ALA A 87 0.58 -6.73 -4.59
C ALA A 87 1.92 -6.09 -4.14
N THR A 88 2.03 -5.70 -2.86
CA THR A 88 3.29 -5.20 -2.28
C THR A 88 4.40 -6.24 -2.37
N ALA A 89 4.14 -7.48 -1.94
CA ALA A 89 5.12 -8.57 -2.00
C ALA A 89 5.57 -8.83 -3.46
N GLN A 90 4.62 -8.90 -4.40
CA GLN A 90 4.92 -9.08 -5.82
C GLN A 90 5.77 -7.94 -6.40
N LEU A 91 5.47 -6.68 -6.05
CA LEU A 91 6.26 -5.52 -6.46
C LEU A 91 7.70 -5.61 -5.95
N ARG A 92 7.90 -5.99 -4.69
CA ARG A 92 9.23 -6.15 -4.10
C ARG A 92 10.01 -7.30 -4.75
N GLU A 93 9.36 -8.43 -4.99
CA GLU A 93 9.95 -9.57 -5.72
C GLU A 93 10.39 -9.18 -7.13
N LYS A 94 9.62 -8.34 -7.83
CA LYS A 94 9.97 -7.81 -9.16
C LYS A 94 10.97 -6.65 -9.12
N GLY A 95 11.50 -6.31 -7.94
CA GLY A 95 12.56 -5.31 -7.78
C GLY A 95 12.09 -3.86 -7.73
N TYR A 96 10.80 -3.58 -7.56
CA TYR A 96 10.33 -2.22 -7.38
C TYR A 96 10.91 -1.61 -6.10
N ARG A 97 11.59 -0.47 -6.23
CA ARG A 97 12.28 0.26 -5.15
C ARG A 97 11.55 1.51 -4.69
N GLY A 98 10.51 1.94 -5.42
CA GLY A 98 9.68 3.07 -5.01
C GLY A 98 8.98 2.81 -3.69
N LYS A 99 8.35 3.82 -3.13
CA LYS A 99 7.66 3.75 -1.86
C LYS A 99 6.27 3.13 -2.02
N ILE A 100 5.82 2.42 -1.00
CA ILE A 100 4.47 1.83 -0.93
C ILE A 100 3.85 2.23 0.40
N LEU A 101 2.73 2.96 0.33
CA LEU A 101 1.93 3.37 1.46
C LEU A 101 0.57 2.66 1.36
N LEU A 102 0.34 1.75 2.28
CA LEU A 102 -0.92 1.00 2.36
C LEU A 102 -1.96 1.77 3.18
N LEU A 103 -3.20 1.72 2.71
CA LEU A 103 -4.36 2.27 3.39
C LEU A 103 -5.34 1.14 3.72
N THR A 104 -5.97 1.18 4.88
CA THR A 104 -6.97 0.18 5.27
C THR A 104 -8.17 0.82 5.94
N ALA A 105 -9.35 0.28 5.70
CA ALA A 105 -10.56 0.63 6.45
C ALA A 105 -10.66 -0.13 7.78
N LEU A 106 -9.95 -1.26 7.91
CA LEU A 106 -10.06 -2.16 9.05
C LEU A 106 -9.09 -1.78 10.16
N GLN A 107 -9.61 -1.69 11.37
CA GLN A 107 -8.83 -1.71 12.61
C GLN A 107 -8.52 -3.18 12.91
N GLY A 108 -7.25 -3.60 12.76
CA GLY A 108 -6.82 -4.96 13.06
C GLY A 108 -5.31 -5.12 12.88
N SER A 109 -4.64 -5.64 13.91
CA SER A 109 -3.18 -5.76 13.98
C SER A 109 -2.57 -6.81 13.05
N GLY A 110 -3.36 -7.81 12.63
CA GLY A 110 -2.86 -8.93 11.81
C GLY A 110 -2.31 -8.49 10.45
N HIS A 111 -2.89 -7.47 9.86
CA HIS A 111 -2.48 -6.96 8.55
C HIS A 111 -1.23 -6.08 8.62
N LEU A 112 -0.98 -5.36 9.73
CA LEU A 112 0.21 -4.52 9.87
C LEU A 112 1.50 -5.35 9.79
N HIS A 113 1.56 -6.46 10.52
CA HIS A 113 2.75 -7.33 10.49
C HIS A 113 2.99 -7.88 9.08
N ALA A 114 1.94 -8.38 8.41
CA ALA A 114 2.03 -8.87 7.03
C ALA A 114 2.45 -7.76 6.05
N ALA A 115 1.93 -6.54 6.19
CA ALA A 115 2.29 -5.38 5.38
C ALA A 115 3.78 -5.02 5.51
N VAL A 116 4.31 -5.00 6.74
CA VAL A 116 5.72 -4.75 7.01
C VAL A 116 6.61 -5.85 6.43
N GLN A 117 6.23 -7.12 6.60
CA GLN A 117 6.95 -8.27 6.01
C GLN A 117 6.95 -8.24 4.48
N ALA A 118 5.84 -7.82 3.87
CA ALA A 118 5.75 -7.63 2.43
C ALA A 118 6.63 -6.47 1.91
N GLY A 119 7.13 -5.61 2.79
CA GLY A 119 8.01 -4.49 2.45
C GLY A 119 7.28 -3.17 2.16
N ALA A 120 6.11 -2.95 2.76
CA ALA A 120 5.46 -1.64 2.77
C ALA A 120 6.30 -0.61 3.54
N ASN A 121 6.25 0.64 3.10
CA ASN A 121 6.94 1.76 3.75
C ASN A 121 6.02 2.51 4.71
N GLY A 122 4.72 2.31 4.61
CA GLY A 122 3.74 2.87 5.54
C GLY A 122 2.44 2.09 5.54
N TYR A 123 1.69 2.26 6.64
CA TYR A 123 0.41 1.58 6.86
C TYR A 123 -0.50 2.49 7.69
N LEU A 124 -1.56 3.01 7.09
CA LEU A 124 -2.46 4.00 7.68
C LEU A 124 -3.92 3.55 7.60
N LEU A 125 -4.74 4.09 8.49
CA LEU A 125 -6.20 3.97 8.38
C LEU A 125 -6.74 4.93 7.31
N LYS A 126 -7.72 4.51 6.52
CA LYS A 126 -8.47 5.39 5.58
C LYS A 126 -9.24 6.51 6.30
N THR A 127 -9.46 6.38 7.62
CA THR A 127 -10.05 7.42 8.47
C THR A 127 -9.06 8.51 8.86
N THR A 128 -7.79 8.40 8.46
CA THR A 128 -6.77 9.42 8.72
C THR A 128 -7.13 10.75 8.07
N THR A 129 -6.67 11.86 8.64
CA THR A 129 -6.91 13.18 8.04
C THR A 129 -6.03 13.37 6.80
N GLY A 130 -6.49 14.22 5.85
CA GLY A 130 -5.72 14.57 4.67
C GLY A 130 -4.33 15.13 5.02
N ALA A 131 -4.25 16.01 6.03
CA ALA A 131 -2.98 16.56 6.50
C ALA A 131 -2.02 15.47 6.99
N ARG A 132 -2.53 14.45 7.68
CA ARG A 132 -1.74 13.32 8.16
C ARG A 132 -1.30 12.43 7.00
N LEU A 133 -2.16 12.17 6.01
CA LEU A 133 -1.78 11.43 4.81
C LEU A 133 -0.63 12.14 4.08
N MET A 134 -0.73 13.47 3.87
CA MET A 134 0.31 14.27 3.23
C MET A 134 1.63 14.25 4.00
N SER A 135 1.59 14.37 5.34
CA SER A 135 2.80 14.28 6.18
C SER A 135 3.43 12.88 6.13
N SER A 136 2.60 11.82 6.09
CA SER A 136 3.05 10.44 5.97
C SER A 136 3.71 10.15 4.62
N ILE A 137 3.17 10.70 3.52
CA ILE A 137 3.81 10.62 2.20
C ILE A 137 5.20 11.26 2.24
N ARG A 138 5.33 12.48 2.77
CA ARG A 138 6.64 13.14 2.90
C ARG A 138 7.61 12.34 3.78
N ALA A 139 7.13 11.74 4.88
CA ALA A 139 7.94 10.91 5.76
C ALA A 139 8.48 9.66 5.04
N VAL A 140 7.64 8.92 4.31
CA VAL A 140 8.11 7.73 3.58
C VAL A 140 9.03 8.10 2.43
N MET A 141 8.82 9.23 1.76
CA MET A 141 9.72 9.72 0.71
C MET A 141 11.10 10.09 1.28
N SER A 142 11.15 10.60 2.49
CA SER A 142 12.41 10.89 3.22
C SER A 142 13.06 9.63 3.84
N GLY A 143 12.50 8.44 3.60
CA GLY A 143 13.07 7.19 4.07
C GLY A 143 12.59 6.71 5.45
N HIS A 144 11.66 7.44 6.08
CA HIS A 144 11.05 7.02 7.33
C HIS A 144 9.90 6.05 7.09
N THR A 145 9.51 5.31 8.11
CA THR A 145 8.30 4.48 8.10
C THR A 145 7.12 5.30 8.66
N ALA A 146 5.96 5.23 8.01
CA ALA A 146 4.74 5.89 8.46
C ALA A 146 3.70 4.84 8.86
N ILE A 147 3.52 4.64 10.16
CA ILE A 147 2.52 3.71 10.71
C ILE A 147 1.51 4.51 11.55
N ASP A 148 0.24 4.15 11.42
CA ASP A 148 -0.78 4.72 12.29
C ASP A 148 -0.51 4.29 13.74
N PRO A 149 -0.46 5.22 14.73
CA PRO A 149 -0.17 4.91 16.11
C PRO A 149 -1.17 3.92 16.73
N ASP A 150 -2.43 4.01 16.37
CA ASP A 150 -3.46 3.12 16.92
C ASP A 150 -3.25 1.69 16.42
N LEU A 151 -2.90 1.53 15.13
CA LEU A 151 -2.54 0.23 14.56
C LEU A 151 -1.24 -0.32 15.16
N ALA A 152 -0.25 0.54 15.38
CA ALA A 152 1.01 0.14 16.03
C ALA A 152 0.77 -0.30 17.48
N ALA A 153 -0.03 0.45 18.24
CA ALA A 153 -0.36 0.11 19.63
C ALA A 153 -1.15 -1.21 19.72
N GLU A 154 -2.06 -1.45 18.78
CA GLU A 154 -2.80 -2.71 18.71
C GLU A 154 -1.91 -3.89 18.34
N ALA A 155 -1.02 -3.73 17.35
CA ALA A 155 -0.07 -4.76 16.96
C ALA A 155 0.87 -5.18 18.12
N LEU A 156 1.27 -4.21 18.97
CA LEU A 156 2.06 -4.50 20.16
C LEU A 156 1.29 -5.27 21.24
N ARG A 157 -0.05 -5.07 21.33
CA ARG A 157 -0.89 -5.79 22.30
C ARG A 157 -1.24 -7.21 21.86
N VAL A 158 -1.52 -7.38 20.56
CA VAL A 158 -2.01 -8.66 20.01
C VAL A 158 -0.86 -9.56 19.56
N GLY A 159 0.30 -8.99 19.24
CA GLY A 159 1.41 -9.72 18.65
C GLY A 159 1.18 -10.10 17.18
N PRO A 160 2.15 -10.76 16.54
CA PRO A 160 1.99 -11.23 15.17
C PRO A 160 0.91 -12.32 15.10
N CYS A 161 0.06 -12.24 14.07
CA CYS A 161 -0.92 -13.30 13.82
C CYS A 161 -0.21 -14.65 13.65
N PRO A 162 -0.54 -15.70 14.43
CA PRO A 162 0.14 -16.97 14.32
C PRO A 162 -0.20 -17.74 13.04
N LEU A 163 -1.20 -17.27 12.30
CA LEU A 163 -1.69 -17.92 11.09
C LEU A 163 -0.98 -17.38 9.85
N SER A 164 -0.61 -18.28 8.95
CA SER A 164 -0.16 -17.93 7.61
C SER A 164 -1.32 -17.36 6.77
N GLU A 165 -1.00 -16.63 5.71
CA GLU A 165 -2.00 -16.10 4.77
C GLU A 165 -2.94 -17.19 4.23
N ARG A 166 -2.39 -18.37 3.93
CA ARG A 166 -3.18 -19.51 3.44
C ARG A 166 -4.14 -20.06 4.49
N GLU A 167 -3.70 -20.10 5.73
CA GLU A 167 -4.54 -20.49 6.87
C GLU A 167 -5.67 -19.48 7.09
N LEU A 168 -5.38 -18.18 6.98
CA LEU A 168 -6.37 -17.12 7.07
C LEU A 168 -7.40 -17.17 5.94
N GLN A 169 -6.97 -17.39 4.69
CA GLN A 169 -7.89 -17.54 3.55
C GLN A 169 -8.88 -18.70 3.77
N ILE A 170 -8.37 -19.85 4.22
CA ILE A 170 -9.22 -21.01 4.51
C ILE A 170 -10.17 -20.71 5.66
N LEU A 171 -9.66 -20.09 6.75
CA LEU A 171 -10.48 -19.75 7.90
C LEU A 171 -11.61 -18.78 7.53
N ARG A 172 -11.32 -17.73 6.72
CA ARG A 172 -12.34 -16.78 6.22
C ARG A 172 -13.45 -17.48 5.41
N LEU A 173 -13.10 -18.42 4.53
CA LEU A 173 -14.10 -19.17 3.75
C LEU A 173 -15.01 -19.99 4.66
N ILE A 174 -14.44 -20.66 5.66
CA ILE A 174 -15.21 -21.45 6.64
C ILE A 174 -16.07 -20.53 7.52
N ALA A 175 -15.55 -19.38 7.96
CA ALA A 175 -16.29 -18.37 8.72
C ALA A 175 -17.51 -17.86 7.95
N ASN A 176 -17.37 -17.68 6.64
CA ASN A 176 -18.45 -17.27 5.73
C ASN A 176 -19.41 -18.43 5.36
N GLY A 177 -19.33 -19.58 6.04
CA GLY A 177 -20.25 -20.70 5.87
C GLY A 177 -19.87 -21.69 4.77
N SER A 178 -18.72 -21.52 4.09
CA SER A 178 -18.28 -22.49 3.08
C SER A 178 -17.93 -23.83 3.73
N SER A 179 -18.35 -24.92 3.11
CA SER A 179 -17.89 -26.27 3.46
C SER A 179 -16.41 -26.46 3.09
N THR A 180 -15.75 -27.44 3.71
CA THR A 180 -14.35 -27.78 3.34
C THR A 180 -14.21 -28.21 1.87
N SER A 181 -15.30 -28.72 1.25
CA SER A 181 -15.34 -29.06 -0.17
C SER A 181 -15.37 -27.83 -1.06
N GLU A 182 -16.18 -26.83 -0.69
CA GLU A 182 -16.29 -25.57 -1.41
C GLU A 182 -15.02 -24.73 -1.28
N ALA A 183 -14.47 -24.62 -0.08
CA ALA A 183 -13.19 -23.99 0.17
C ALA A 183 -12.05 -24.63 -0.64
N ALA A 184 -12.01 -25.96 -0.72
CA ALA A 184 -11.05 -26.69 -1.53
C ALA A 184 -11.15 -26.34 -3.03
N LYS A 185 -12.37 -26.27 -3.57
CA LYS A 185 -12.62 -25.88 -4.95
C LYS A 185 -12.19 -24.44 -5.23
N GLN A 186 -12.58 -23.48 -4.37
CA GLN A 186 -12.27 -22.06 -4.54
C GLN A 186 -10.75 -21.79 -4.49
N LEU A 187 -10.04 -22.54 -3.65
CA LEU A 187 -8.60 -22.37 -3.46
C LEU A 187 -7.73 -23.30 -4.33
N CYS A 188 -8.36 -24.09 -5.22
CA CYS A 188 -7.68 -25.10 -6.06
C CYS A 188 -6.85 -26.09 -5.23
N LEU A 189 -7.38 -26.55 -4.09
CA LEU A 189 -6.75 -27.51 -3.18
C LEU A 189 -7.54 -28.81 -3.10
N SER A 190 -6.93 -29.87 -2.53
CA SER A 190 -7.67 -31.06 -2.11
C SER A 190 -8.42 -30.81 -0.79
N GLN A 191 -9.54 -31.51 -0.57
CA GLN A 191 -10.24 -31.47 0.73
C GLN A 191 -9.34 -31.89 1.91
N GLY A 192 -8.44 -32.88 1.68
CA GLY A 192 -7.47 -33.30 2.67
C GLY A 192 -6.53 -32.17 3.07
N THR A 193 -6.04 -31.42 2.08
CA THR A 193 -5.17 -30.24 2.30
C THR A 193 -5.89 -29.18 3.14
N VAL A 194 -7.15 -28.88 2.82
CA VAL A 194 -7.95 -27.90 3.60
C VAL A 194 -8.16 -28.37 5.05
N ARG A 195 -8.41 -29.68 5.27
CA ARG A 195 -8.52 -30.22 6.63
C ARG A 195 -7.22 -30.10 7.41
N ASN A 196 -6.08 -30.36 6.77
CA ASN A 196 -4.76 -30.23 7.41
C ASN A 196 -4.50 -28.77 7.83
N TYR A 197 -4.81 -27.82 6.97
CA TYR A 197 -4.72 -26.40 7.32
C TYR A 197 -5.64 -26.02 8.49
N LEU A 198 -6.88 -26.48 8.50
CA LEU A 198 -7.81 -26.23 9.61
C LEU A 198 -7.31 -26.84 10.92
N SER A 199 -6.73 -28.05 10.90
CA SER A 199 -6.10 -28.64 12.08
C SER A 199 -4.92 -27.80 12.58
N ALA A 200 -4.07 -27.31 11.68
CA ALA A 200 -2.96 -26.43 12.04
C ALA A 200 -3.46 -25.10 12.64
N VAL A 201 -4.51 -24.50 12.06
CA VAL A 201 -5.18 -23.31 12.58
C VAL A 201 -5.69 -23.53 14.00
N MET A 202 -6.41 -24.62 14.23
CA MET A 202 -6.94 -24.97 15.56
C MET A 202 -5.84 -25.11 16.59
N THR A 203 -4.73 -25.77 16.22
CA THR A 203 -3.56 -25.91 17.11
C THR A 203 -2.92 -24.57 17.42
N LYS A 204 -2.75 -23.69 16.41
CA LYS A 204 -2.12 -22.38 16.58
C LYS A 204 -2.97 -21.41 17.41
N LEU A 205 -4.29 -21.54 17.35
CA LEU A 205 -5.24 -20.69 18.09
C LEU A 205 -5.66 -21.31 19.44
N ASP A 206 -5.12 -22.46 19.80
CA ASP A 206 -5.54 -23.26 20.98
C ASP A 206 -7.06 -23.48 21.04
N ALA A 207 -7.67 -23.66 19.87
CA ALA A 207 -9.12 -23.83 19.73
C ALA A 207 -9.50 -25.31 19.75
N THR A 208 -10.47 -25.67 20.60
CA THR A 208 -10.96 -27.06 20.72
C THR A 208 -12.03 -27.39 19.68
N SER A 209 -12.59 -26.39 19.00
CA SER A 209 -13.59 -26.57 17.94
C SER A 209 -13.44 -25.54 16.83
N ARG A 210 -13.97 -25.86 15.61
CA ARG A 210 -14.00 -24.93 14.49
C ARG A 210 -14.76 -23.63 14.80
N ILE A 211 -15.80 -23.70 15.64
CA ILE A 211 -16.63 -22.55 16.05
C ILE A 211 -15.81 -21.59 16.92
N GLN A 212 -14.86 -22.10 17.69
CA GLN A 212 -13.96 -21.24 18.49
C GLN A 212 -12.84 -20.60 17.70
N ALA A 213 -12.49 -21.19 16.54
CA ALA A 213 -11.43 -20.67 15.68
C ALA A 213 -11.94 -19.63 14.65
N VAL A 214 -13.26 -19.51 14.50
CA VAL A 214 -13.97 -18.59 13.60
C VAL A 214 -14.53 -17.41 14.39
#